data_d13ba32d2cd832be3637e8c66c7dd2da
#
_entry.id   d13ba32d2cd832be3637e8c66c7dd2da
#
_cell.length_a   1.000
_cell.length_b   1.000
_cell.length_c   1.000
_cell.angle_alpha   90.00
_cell.angle_beta   90.00
_cell.angle_gamma   90.00
#
_symmetry.space_group_name_H-M   'P 1'
#
loop_
_entity.id
_entity.type
_entity.pdbx_description
1 polymer ?
#
loop_
_entity_poly.entity_id
_entity_poly.type
_entity_poly.pdbx_seq_one_letter_code
_entity_poly.pdbx_strand_id
1 'polypeptide(L)'
;MNQIVSRNSPDYTVEVSDYQLKQFQELILKLFQCCQERMQYQCERFGLPDAEFRCLMLFGEERYLTAKGIALKMNVVKSRVSKIIEGLLRKKLIHRIKDPEDSRISLLSLTAKGHQKLNNINAFQNDVHHQVLLQIAPDQRKAVLTNLDILKASMEAVKEMMV
;
A
#
# COMPACT_ATOMS: atom_id res chain seq x y z
N MET A 1 -9.50 -30.66 -8.93
CA MET A 1 -9.21 -30.78 -10.38
C MET A 1 -10.20 -29.88 -11.12
N ASN A 2 -9.91 -28.57 -11.22
CA ASN A 2 -10.75 -27.62 -11.91
C ASN A 2 -9.91 -26.97 -13.03
N GLN A 3 -10.26 -27.38 -14.25
CA GLN A 3 -9.76 -26.74 -15.47
C GLN A 3 -10.38 -25.34 -15.57
N ILE A 4 -9.54 -24.32 -15.50
CA ILE A 4 -9.92 -22.95 -15.86
C ILE A 4 -9.95 -22.92 -17.39
N VAL A 5 -11.16 -22.87 -17.94
CA VAL A 5 -11.44 -22.83 -19.39
C VAL A 5 -10.98 -21.49 -19.96
N SER A 6 -10.06 -21.59 -20.91
CA SER A 6 -9.55 -20.56 -21.81
C SER A 6 -10.69 -19.83 -22.56
N ARG A 7 -10.70 -18.48 -22.49
CA ARG A 7 -11.36 -17.65 -23.52
C ARG A 7 -10.44 -16.49 -23.91
N ASN A 8 -9.98 -16.53 -25.13
CA ASN A 8 -9.44 -15.46 -25.99
C ASN A 8 -8.37 -14.54 -25.36
N SER A 9 -7.13 -15.03 -25.36
CA SER A 9 -5.92 -14.20 -25.35
C SER A 9 -5.19 -14.35 -26.68
N PRO A 10 -4.47 -13.31 -27.17
CA PRO A 10 -3.68 -13.45 -28.39
C PRO A 10 -2.64 -14.55 -28.20
N ASP A 11 -2.39 -15.26 -29.25
CA ASP A 11 -1.59 -16.48 -29.39
C ASP A 11 -0.12 -16.30 -28.98
N TYR A 12 0.12 -16.22 -27.65
CA TYR A 12 1.43 -16.38 -27.03
C TYR A 12 1.50 -17.76 -26.36
N THR A 13 1.47 -18.81 -27.14
CA THR A 13 1.75 -20.17 -26.68
C THR A 13 3.25 -20.39 -26.47
N VAL A 14 3.87 -19.51 -25.69
CA VAL A 14 5.13 -19.85 -25.02
C VAL A 14 4.73 -20.39 -23.67
N GLU A 15 4.75 -21.73 -23.54
CA GLU A 15 4.52 -22.38 -22.24
C GLU A 15 5.51 -21.83 -21.21
N VAL A 16 4.98 -21.45 -20.05
CA VAL A 16 5.83 -21.03 -18.91
C VAL A 16 6.53 -22.28 -18.39
N SER A 17 7.86 -22.32 -18.47
CA SER A 17 8.62 -23.46 -17.96
C SER A 17 8.57 -23.52 -16.42
N ASP A 18 8.69 -24.74 -15.85
CA ASP A 18 8.75 -24.95 -14.39
C ASP A 18 9.88 -24.13 -13.76
N TYR A 19 10.99 -23.95 -14.45
CA TYR A 19 12.10 -23.12 -14.00
C TYR A 19 11.70 -21.63 -13.87
N GLN A 20 11.03 -21.07 -14.89
CA GLN A 20 10.54 -19.69 -14.84
C GLN A 20 9.50 -19.49 -13.74
N LEU A 21 8.60 -20.44 -13.58
CA LEU A 21 7.58 -20.40 -12.51
C LEU A 21 8.23 -20.39 -11.13
N LYS A 22 9.18 -21.28 -10.90
CA LYS A 22 9.93 -21.38 -9.63
C LYS A 22 10.71 -20.10 -9.34
N GLN A 23 11.46 -19.57 -10.31
CA GLN A 23 12.19 -18.31 -10.15
C GLN A 23 11.26 -17.14 -9.83
N PHE A 24 10.13 -17.05 -10.51
CA PHE A 24 9.13 -16.01 -10.26
C PHE A 24 8.60 -16.08 -8.82
N GLN A 25 8.20 -17.28 -8.38
CA GLN A 25 7.70 -17.49 -7.01
C GLN A 25 8.73 -17.08 -5.95
N GLU A 26 10.00 -17.50 -6.12
CA GLU A 26 11.07 -17.16 -5.20
C GLU A 26 11.34 -15.66 -5.13
N LEU A 27 11.36 -14.99 -6.29
CA LEU A 27 11.58 -13.53 -6.35
C LEU A 27 10.44 -12.75 -5.69
N ILE A 28 9.19 -13.10 -5.98
CA ILE A 28 8.02 -12.45 -5.38
C ILE A 28 8.02 -12.63 -3.86
N LEU A 29 8.30 -13.85 -3.39
CA LEU A 29 8.37 -14.12 -1.95
C LEU A 29 9.45 -13.27 -1.26
N LYS A 30 10.66 -13.21 -1.83
CA LYS A 30 11.78 -12.41 -1.30
C LYS A 30 11.46 -10.90 -1.30
N LEU A 31 10.90 -10.38 -2.40
CA LEU A 31 10.49 -8.98 -2.48
C LEU A 31 9.44 -8.64 -1.42
N PHE A 32 8.44 -9.50 -1.24
CA PHE A 32 7.42 -9.33 -0.22
C PHE A 32 8.01 -9.33 1.19
N GLN A 33 8.93 -10.25 1.50
CA GLN A 33 9.62 -10.30 2.78
C GLN A 33 10.42 -9.02 3.05
N CYS A 34 11.21 -8.54 2.10
CA CYS A 34 11.93 -7.27 2.23
C CYS A 34 10.99 -6.08 2.48
N CYS A 35 9.83 -6.06 1.82
CA CYS A 35 8.82 -5.02 2.04
C CYS A 35 8.21 -5.08 3.45
N GLN A 36 7.95 -6.29 3.97
CA GLN A 36 7.43 -6.48 5.33
C GLN A 36 8.45 -6.04 6.39
N GLU A 37 9.71 -6.46 6.26
CA GLU A 37 10.79 -6.07 7.18
C GLU A 37 10.96 -4.55 7.21
N ARG A 38 10.94 -3.90 6.04
CA ARG A 38 10.99 -2.44 5.96
C ARG A 38 9.78 -1.78 6.61
N MET A 39 8.57 -2.32 6.43
CA MET A 39 7.37 -1.81 7.07
C MET A 39 7.47 -1.91 8.59
N GLN A 40 7.92 -3.04 9.12
CA GLN A 40 8.16 -3.21 10.55
C GLN A 40 9.14 -2.18 11.09
N TYR A 41 10.28 -2.01 10.43
CA TYR A 41 11.26 -0.97 10.81
C TYR A 41 10.66 0.44 10.83
N GLN A 42 9.83 0.80 9.84
CA GLN A 42 9.17 2.09 9.80
C GLN A 42 8.17 2.25 10.96
N CYS A 43 7.38 1.22 11.25
CA CYS A 43 6.45 1.23 12.36
C CYS A 43 7.15 1.49 13.70
N GLU A 44 8.27 0.80 13.94
CA GLU A 44 9.10 0.97 15.13
C GLU A 44 9.72 2.39 15.19
N ARG A 45 10.35 2.82 14.10
CA ARG A 45 10.99 4.13 13.99
C ARG A 45 10.03 5.30 14.25
N PHE A 46 8.81 5.20 13.75
CA PHE A 46 7.81 6.27 13.89
C PHE A 46 6.86 6.07 15.07
N GLY A 47 6.98 4.98 15.83
CA GLY A 47 6.17 4.68 17.00
C GLY A 47 4.69 4.46 16.68
N LEU A 48 4.40 3.85 15.53
CA LEU A 48 3.05 3.58 15.05
C LEU A 48 2.87 2.09 14.77
N PRO A 49 1.84 1.42 15.35
CA PRO A 49 1.44 0.10 14.88
C PRO A 49 1.10 0.10 13.39
N ASP A 50 1.33 -1.01 12.68
CA ASP A 50 1.13 -1.14 11.24
C ASP A 50 -0.22 -0.57 10.75
N ALA A 51 -1.31 -0.92 11.41
CA ALA A 51 -2.63 -0.45 11.02
C ALA A 51 -2.80 1.08 11.16
N GLU A 52 -2.23 1.69 12.22
CA GLU A 52 -2.23 3.14 12.41
C GLU A 52 -1.32 3.83 11.39
N PHE A 53 -0.14 3.24 11.11
CA PHE A 53 0.80 3.73 10.11
C PHE A 53 0.13 3.78 8.73
N ARG A 54 -0.46 2.66 8.30
CA ARG A 54 -1.18 2.56 7.01
C ARG A 54 -2.36 3.53 6.93
N CYS A 55 -3.12 3.67 8.01
CA CYS A 55 -4.22 4.64 8.07
C CYS A 55 -3.73 6.08 7.95
N LEU A 56 -2.62 6.43 8.63
CA LEU A 56 -2.04 7.77 8.56
C LEU A 56 -1.59 8.12 7.12
N MET A 57 -1.05 7.13 6.39
CA MET A 57 -0.62 7.33 5.00
C MET A 57 -1.76 7.67 4.05
N LEU A 58 -3.01 7.24 4.32
CA LEU A 58 -4.17 7.60 3.49
C LEU A 58 -4.44 9.10 3.45
N PHE A 59 -4.07 9.84 4.48
CA PHE A 59 -4.20 11.31 4.52
C PHE A 59 -3.18 12.04 3.63
N GLY A 60 -2.21 11.34 3.04
CA GLY A 60 -1.32 11.91 2.03
C GLY A 60 -2.02 12.20 0.70
N GLU A 61 -3.10 11.48 0.42
CA GLU A 61 -3.89 11.60 -0.81
C GLU A 61 -5.16 12.41 -0.62
N GLU A 62 -5.73 12.44 0.60
CA GLU A 62 -7.02 13.03 0.89
C GLU A 62 -6.98 13.90 2.15
N ARG A 63 -7.44 15.13 2.02
CA ARG A 63 -7.50 16.09 3.13
C ARG A 63 -8.46 15.65 4.25
N TYR A 64 -9.55 14.99 3.88
CA TYR A 64 -10.58 14.51 4.79
C TYR A 64 -10.94 13.07 4.50
N LEU A 65 -11.09 12.28 5.53
CA LEU A 65 -11.50 10.88 5.45
C LEU A 65 -12.68 10.61 6.39
N THR A 66 -13.57 9.72 5.98
CA THR A 66 -14.59 9.14 6.86
C THR A 66 -14.15 7.78 7.37
N ALA A 67 -14.70 7.32 8.49
CA ALA A 67 -14.46 5.96 8.98
C ALA A 67 -14.84 4.89 7.94
N LYS A 68 -15.92 5.12 7.16
CA LYS A 68 -16.34 4.24 6.07
C LYS A 68 -15.31 4.22 4.93
N GLY A 69 -14.79 5.39 4.55
CA GLY A 69 -13.74 5.51 3.52
C GLY A 69 -12.46 4.79 3.94
N ILE A 70 -12.03 4.94 5.20
CA ILE A 70 -10.87 4.22 5.75
C ILE A 70 -11.11 2.70 5.73
N ALA A 71 -12.31 2.23 6.15
CA ALA A 71 -12.65 0.81 6.11
C ALA A 71 -12.50 0.22 4.71
N LEU A 72 -13.03 0.92 3.71
CA LEU A 72 -12.98 0.51 2.30
C LEU A 72 -11.52 0.49 1.78
N LYS A 73 -10.78 1.59 1.96
CA LYS A 73 -9.40 1.72 1.47
C LYS A 73 -8.44 0.71 2.12
N MET A 74 -8.62 0.43 3.40
CA MET A 74 -7.79 -0.53 4.13
C MET A 74 -8.27 -1.97 4.01
N ASN A 75 -9.45 -2.20 3.46
CA ASN A 75 -10.11 -3.51 3.41
C ASN A 75 -10.21 -4.16 4.80
N VAL A 76 -10.74 -3.41 5.78
CA VAL A 76 -10.90 -3.89 7.16
C VAL A 76 -12.32 -3.64 7.68
N VAL A 77 -12.74 -4.45 8.64
CA VAL A 77 -14.07 -4.33 9.27
C VAL A 77 -14.18 -3.07 10.14
N LYS A 78 -15.40 -2.55 10.27
CA LYS A 78 -15.71 -1.30 10.99
C LYS A 78 -15.15 -1.26 12.42
N SER A 79 -15.23 -2.37 13.17
CA SER A 79 -14.72 -2.44 14.54
C SER A 79 -13.21 -2.23 14.63
N ARG A 80 -12.46 -2.73 13.64
CA ARG A 80 -11.01 -2.51 13.55
C ARG A 80 -10.67 -1.07 13.21
N VAL A 81 -11.44 -0.46 12.30
CA VAL A 81 -11.28 0.96 11.94
C VAL A 81 -11.45 1.86 13.16
N SER A 82 -12.48 1.61 13.99
CA SER A 82 -12.70 2.40 15.21
C SER A 82 -11.47 2.38 16.13
N LYS A 83 -10.86 1.22 16.36
CA LYS A 83 -9.64 1.09 17.17
C LYS A 83 -8.44 1.84 16.58
N ILE A 84 -8.27 1.79 15.26
CA ILE A 84 -7.21 2.52 14.55
C ILE A 84 -7.40 4.03 14.72
N ILE A 85 -8.62 4.52 14.48
CA ILE A 85 -8.96 5.95 14.62
C ILE A 85 -8.74 6.41 16.07
N GLU A 86 -9.18 5.63 17.06
CA GLU A 86 -8.95 5.95 18.48
C GLU A 86 -7.46 6.01 18.83
N GLY A 87 -6.66 5.12 18.28
CA GLY A 87 -5.20 5.13 18.44
C GLY A 87 -4.57 6.41 17.91
N LEU A 88 -4.95 6.83 16.70
CA LEU A 88 -4.46 8.06 16.08
C LEU A 88 -4.95 9.34 16.79
N LEU A 89 -6.23 9.35 17.25
CA LEU A 89 -6.79 10.44 18.06
C LEU A 89 -6.05 10.60 19.39
N ARG A 90 -5.80 9.49 20.11
CA ARG A 90 -5.06 9.48 21.37
C ARG A 90 -3.62 10.00 21.21
N LYS A 91 -2.98 9.70 20.07
CA LYS A 91 -1.65 10.24 19.71
C LYS A 91 -1.70 11.68 19.21
N LYS A 92 -2.90 12.27 19.09
CA LYS A 92 -3.14 13.63 18.57
C LYS A 92 -2.60 13.82 17.14
N LEU A 93 -2.64 12.79 16.32
CA LEU A 93 -2.22 12.85 14.92
C LEU A 93 -3.36 13.24 13.99
N ILE A 94 -4.58 12.87 14.37
CA ILE A 94 -5.82 13.27 13.67
C ILE A 94 -6.80 13.91 14.65
N HIS A 95 -7.79 14.62 14.11
CA HIS A 95 -8.91 15.14 14.86
C HIS A 95 -10.22 14.92 14.07
N ARG A 96 -11.34 15.02 14.78
CA ARG A 96 -12.69 14.96 14.19
C ARG A 96 -13.16 16.34 13.84
N ILE A 97 -13.78 16.47 12.67
CA ILE A 97 -14.43 17.67 12.19
C ILE A 97 -15.88 17.30 11.85
N LYS A 98 -16.81 18.16 12.17
CA LYS A 98 -18.18 18.00 11.67
C LYS A 98 -18.20 18.42 10.20
N ASP A 99 -18.90 17.64 9.38
CA ASP A 99 -19.14 18.04 8.00
C ASP A 99 -20.01 19.32 8.00
N PRO A 100 -19.60 20.36 7.25
CA PRO A 100 -20.37 21.62 7.20
C PRO A 100 -21.76 21.45 6.57
N GLU A 101 -21.92 20.47 5.68
CA GLU A 101 -23.19 20.23 4.95
C GLU A 101 -24.08 19.21 5.66
N ASP A 102 -23.49 18.20 6.33
CA ASP A 102 -24.22 17.21 7.11
C ASP A 102 -23.51 16.91 8.44
N SER A 103 -24.03 17.50 9.51
CA SER A 103 -23.50 17.32 10.87
C SER A 103 -23.53 15.88 11.41
N ARG A 104 -24.21 14.96 10.71
CA ARG A 104 -24.24 13.51 11.04
C ARG A 104 -22.95 12.81 10.56
N ILE A 105 -22.24 13.43 9.61
CA ILE A 105 -21.01 12.90 9.07
C ILE A 105 -19.83 13.43 9.90
N SER A 106 -19.05 12.52 10.47
CA SER A 106 -17.80 12.85 11.15
C SER A 106 -16.64 12.69 10.18
N LEU A 107 -16.03 13.78 9.81
CA LEU A 107 -14.80 13.80 9.02
C LEU A 107 -13.59 13.71 9.94
N LEU A 108 -12.54 13.11 9.44
CA LEU A 108 -11.23 13.00 10.09
C LEU A 108 -10.22 13.79 9.26
N SER A 109 -9.36 14.55 9.92
CA SER A 109 -8.30 15.30 9.29
C SER A 109 -7.03 15.25 10.13
N LEU A 110 -5.88 15.50 9.51
CA LEU A 110 -4.61 15.59 10.22
C LEU A 110 -4.57 16.84 11.11
N THR A 111 -3.98 16.69 12.28
CA THR A 111 -3.52 17.82 13.09
C THR A 111 -2.19 18.36 12.54
N ALA A 112 -1.70 19.51 13.04
CA ALA A 112 -0.36 19.99 12.72
C ALA A 112 0.72 18.92 13.04
N LYS A 113 0.58 18.22 14.18
CA LYS A 113 1.45 17.10 14.56
C LYS A 113 1.32 15.91 13.58
N GLY A 114 0.10 15.63 13.10
CA GLY A 114 -0.15 14.60 12.10
C GLY A 114 0.51 14.91 10.77
N HIS A 115 0.39 16.14 10.29
CA HIS A 115 1.08 16.61 9.09
C HIS A 115 2.60 16.49 9.21
N GLN A 116 3.16 16.93 10.32
CA GLN A 116 4.60 16.80 10.57
C GLN A 116 5.05 15.34 10.58
N LYS A 117 4.29 14.46 11.24
CA LYS A 117 4.57 13.02 11.27
C LYS A 117 4.53 12.41 9.87
N LEU A 118 3.50 12.71 9.08
CA LEU A 118 3.34 12.23 7.72
C LEU A 118 4.49 12.72 6.81
N ASN A 119 4.85 14.00 6.90
CA ASN A 119 5.97 14.56 6.15
C ASN A 119 7.30 13.87 6.49
N ASN A 120 7.54 13.58 7.76
CA ASN A 120 8.75 12.86 8.18
C ASN A 120 8.78 11.41 7.65
N ILE A 121 7.62 10.73 7.62
CA ILE A 121 7.48 9.40 7.03
C ILE A 121 7.78 9.47 5.53
N ASN A 122 7.16 10.41 4.81
CA ASN A 122 7.34 10.57 3.36
C ASN A 122 8.80 10.90 3.02
N ALA A 123 9.45 11.78 3.77
CA ALA A 123 10.86 12.11 3.58
C ALA A 123 11.75 10.87 3.76
N PHE A 124 11.52 10.09 4.81
CA PHE A 124 12.24 8.85 5.05
C PHE A 124 12.00 7.82 3.92
N GLN A 125 10.75 7.64 3.47
CA GLN A 125 10.44 6.72 2.38
C GLN A 125 11.10 7.15 1.07
N ASN A 126 11.08 8.45 0.76
CA ASN A 126 11.74 9.00 -0.42
C ASN A 126 13.25 8.75 -0.39
N ASP A 127 13.89 8.96 0.78
CA ASP A 127 15.32 8.68 0.94
C ASP A 127 15.63 7.20 0.72
N VAL A 128 14.89 6.31 1.37
CA VAL A 128 15.07 4.84 1.20
C VAL A 128 14.89 4.42 -0.26
N HIS A 129 13.84 4.89 -0.93
CA HIS A 129 13.60 4.53 -2.33
C HIS A 129 14.66 5.13 -3.27
N HIS A 130 15.12 6.33 -2.97
CA HIS A 130 16.25 6.95 -3.69
C HIS A 130 17.51 6.10 -3.55
N GLN A 131 17.85 5.66 -2.34
CA GLN A 131 19.00 4.78 -2.10
C GLN A 131 18.88 3.45 -2.84
N VAL A 132 17.68 2.83 -2.89
CA VAL A 132 17.44 1.62 -3.69
C VAL A 132 17.71 1.89 -5.18
N LEU A 133 17.20 2.99 -5.73
CA LEU A 133 17.42 3.34 -7.13
C LEU A 133 18.89 3.64 -7.45
N LEU A 134 19.66 4.15 -6.48
CA LEU A 134 21.09 4.38 -6.65
C LEU A 134 21.89 3.07 -6.78
N GLN A 135 21.40 1.96 -6.23
CA GLN A 135 22.02 0.63 -6.41
C GLN A 135 21.79 0.05 -7.81
N ILE A 136 20.88 0.63 -8.58
CA ILE A 136 20.58 0.20 -9.97
C ILE A 136 21.35 1.09 -10.93
N ALA A 137 22.06 0.47 -11.89
CA ALA A 137 22.79 1.20 -12.91
C ALA A 137 21.85 2.18 -13.66
N PRO A 138 22.28 3.43 -13.94
CA PRO A 138 21.39 4.48 -14.49
C PRO A 138 20.66 4.08 -15.77
N ASP A 139 21.32 3.36 -16.64
CA ASP A 139 20.79 2.83 -17.91
C ASP A 139 19.73 1.73 -17.69
N GLN A 140 19.77 1.01 -16.58
CA GLN A 140 18.82 -0.05 -16.24
C GLN A 140 17.58 0.44 -15.48
N ARG A 141 17.62 1.61 -14.86
CA ARG A 141 16.52 2.12 -14.03
C ARG A 141 15.18 2.19 -14.77
N LYS A 142 15.20 2.68 -16.00
CA LYS A 142 14.00 2.77 -16.85
C LYS A 142 13.42 1.40 -17.14
N ALA A 143 14.25 0.42 -17.48
CA ALA A 143 13.82 -0.94 -17.75
C ALA A 143 13.21 -1.62 -16.50
N VAL A 144 13.84 -1.45 -15.34
CA VAL A 144 13.30 -1.97 -14.06
C VAL A 144 11.93 -1.38 -13.75
N LEU A 145 11.75 -0.06 -13.89
CA LEU A 145 10.46 0.59 -13.63
C LEU A 145 9.37 0.10 -14.61
N THR A 146 9.70 -0.02 -15.90
CA THR A 146 8.78 -0.55 -16.91
C THR A 146 8.39 -2.00 -16.62
N ASN A 147 9.35 -2.85 -16.26
CA ASN A 147 9.07 -4.26 -15.95
C ASN A 147 8.24 -4.43 -14.67
N LEU A 148 8.45 -3.59 -13.67
CA LEU A 148 7.61 -3.57 -12.46
C LEU A 148 6.17 -3.13 -12.77
N ASP A 149 5.98 -2.19 -13.70
CA ASP A 149 4.64 -1.74 -14.11
C ASP A 149 3.90 -2.84 -14.89
N ILE A 150 4.60 -3.55 -15.79
CA ILE A 150 4.06 -4.74 -16.47
C ILE A 150 3.68 -5.82 -15.46
N LEU A 151 4.55 -6.11 -14.50
CA LEU A 151 4.28 -7.10 -13.45
C LEU A 151 3.04 -6.72 -12.63
N LYS A 152 2.95 -5.47 -12.20
CA LYS A 152 1.79 -4.93 -11.48
C LYS A 152 0.50 -5.15 -12.27
N ALA A 153 0.45 -4.73 -13.55
CA ALA A 153 -0.71 -4.87 -14.40
C ALA A 153 -1.12 -6.34 -14.58
N SER A 154 -0.15 -7.24 -14.75
CA SER A 154 -0.40 -8.68 -14.87
C SER A 154 -0.99 -9.28 -13.58
N MET A 155 -0.49 -8.87 -12.41
CA MET A 155 -1.04 -9.32 -11.13
C MET A 155 -2.46 -8.77 -10.87
N GLU A 156 -2.73 -7.52 -11.27
CA GLU A 156 -4.07 -6.92 -11.18
C GLU A 156 -5.08 -7.67 -12.06
N ALA A 157 -4.70 -8.00 -13.30
CA ALA A 157 -5.55 -8.77 -14.22
C ALA A 157 -5.89 -10.17 -13.66
N VAL A 158 -4.91 -10.87 -13.10
CA VAL A 158 -5.15 -12.20 -12.46
C VAL A 158 -6.05 -12.07 -11.24
N LYS A 159 -5.88 -11.02 -10.43
CA LYS A 159 -6.72 -10.78 -9.26
C LYS A 159 -8.20 -10.58 -9.64
N GLU A 160 -8.48 -9.87 -10.73
CA GLU A 160 -9.86 -9.69 -11.24
C GLU A 160 -10.52 -11.00 -11.66
N MET A 161 -9.73 -12.00 -12.10
CA MET A 161 -10.25 -13.34 -12.45
C MET A 161 -10.55 -14.22 -11.23
N MET A 162 -10.08 -13.83 -10.02
CA MET A 162 -10.24 -14.59 -8.78
C MET A 162 -11.47 -14.16 -7.95
N VAL A 163 -12.23 -13.16 -8.42
CA VAL A 163 -13.39 -12.59 -7.72
C VAL A 163 -14.71 -13.15 -8.26
#